data_4d624ba7fa6a8cb4c4c581bc15195ee2
#
_entry.id   4d624ba7fa6a8cb4c4c581bc15195ee2
#
_cell.length_a   1.000
_cell.length_b   1.000
_cell.length_c   1.000
_cell.angle_alpha   90.00
_cell.angle_beta   90.00
_cell.angle_gamma   90.00
#
_symmetry.space_group_name_H-M   'P 1'
#
loop_
_entity.id
_entity.type
_entity.pdbx_description
1 polymer ?
#
loop_
_entity_poly.entity_id
_entity_poly.type
_entity_poly.pdbx_seq_one_letter_code
_entity_poly.pdbx_strand_id
1 'polypeptide(L)'
;MGCGEGELARGLATAGYDVVAIDPEAPEGQIFQRTTLEDFDDPEPFDAIVASRSLHHVHDLAAGLDKLVRLLRGPLILNEIAWDRREPMTPEWEEEHEGLHGYGTMRAELDARFEERFFEWRPYPVDGEEVPGLGFRYVGVSRS
;
A
#
# COMPACT_ATOMS: atom_id res chain seq x y z
N MET A 1 0.83 -1.04 6.45
CA MET A 1 1.76 0.06 6.15
C MET A 1 1.02 1.21 5.50
N GLY A 2 1.54 2.43 5.62
CA GLY A 2 0.82 3.62 5.22
C GLY A 2 -0.38 3.90 6.14
N CYS A 3 -0.19 3.77 7.45
CA CYS A 3 -1.30 3.82 8.40
C CYS A 3 -1.92 5.22 8.58
N GLY A 4 -1.26 6.27 8.11
CA GLY A 4 -1.73 7.64 8.25
C GLY A 4 -2.04 7.99 9.70
N GLU A 5 -3.25 8.46 9.96
CA GLU A 5 -3.71 8.81 11.32
C GLU A 5 -4.08 7.60 12.19
N GLY A 6 -4.09 6.40 11.60
CA GLY A 6 -4.23 5.15 12.34
C GLY A 6 -5.64 4.64 12.55
N GLU A 7 -6.64 5.17 11.87
CA GLU A 7 -8.04 4.74 12.04
C GLU A 7 -8.25 3.25 11.77
N LEU A 8 -7.72 2.75 10.65
CA LEU A 8 -7.84 1.33 10.31
C LEU A 8 -7.08 0.46 11.31
N ALA A 9 -5.85 0.87 11.67
CA ALA A 9 -5.04 0.12 12.62
C ALA A 9 -5.71 0.00 13.98
N ARG A 10 -6.28 1.08 14.50
CA ARG A 10 -7.03 1.06 15.76
C ARG A 10 -8.28 0.21 15.67
N GLY A 11 -8.99 0.27 14.55
CA GLY A 11 -10.17 -0.56 14.33
C GLY A 11 -9.85 -2.04 14.34
N LEU A 12 -8.75 -2.44 13.69
CA LEU A 12 -8.27 -3.82 13.70
C LEU A 12 -7.85 -4.27 15.09
N ALA A 13 -7.12 -3.43 15.82
CA ALA A 13 -6.74 -3.73 17.21
C ALA A 13 -7.96 -3.89 18.12
N THR A 14 -8.97 -3.03 17.98
CA THR A 14 -10.23 -3.12 18.72
C THR A 14 -10.99 -4.42 18.38
N ALA A 15 -10.89 -4.88 17.13
CA ALA A 15 -11.50 -6.14 16.71
C ALA A 15 -10.76 -7.39 17.20
N GLY A 16 -9.63 -7.23 17.90
CA GLY A 16 -8.89 -8.32 18.52
C GLY A 16 -7.66 -8.79 17.74
N TYR A 17 -7.29 -8.11 16.66
CA TYR A 17 -6.06 -8.44 15.92
C TYR A 17 -4.82 -7.88 16.62
N ASP A 18 -3.72 -8.60 16.50
CA ASP A 18 -2.41 -8.14 16.94
C ASP A 18 -1.80 -7.31 15.80
N VAL A 19 -1.76 -6.00 15.97
CA VAL A 19 -1.47 -5.03 14.90
C VAL A 19 -0.11 -4.38 15.10
N VAL A 20 0.67 -4.33 14.01
CA VAL A 20 1.83 -3.45 13.87
C VAL A 20 1.55 -2.50 12.71
N ALA A 21 1.51 -1.22 13.00
CA ALA A 21 1.21 -0.19 12.00
C ALA A 21 2.42 0.70 11.79
N ILE A 22 2.84 0.85 10.53
CA ILE A 22 3.99 1.67 10.18
C ILE A 22 3.62 2.81 9.23
N ASP A 23 4.25 3.95 9.44
CA ASP A 23 4.16 5.13 8.59
C ASP A 23 5.29 6.08 9.05
N PRO A 24 5.96 6.82 8.14
CA PRO A 24 6.94 7.82 8.56
C PRO A 24 6.38 8.87 9.50
N GLU A 25 5.08 9.12 9.44
CA GLU A 25 4.36 10.08 10.29
C GLU A 25 3.34 9.40 11.21
N ALA A 26 3.58 8.13 11.58
CA ALA A 26 2.68 7.39 12.45
C ALA A 26 2.39 8.14 13.76
N PRO A 27 1.16 8.04 14.28
CA PRO A 27 0.84 8.61 15.59
C PRO A 27 1.56 7.88 16.71
N GLU A 28 1.55 8.43 17.90
CA GLU A 28 2.07 7.75 19.08
C GLU A 28 1.13 6.63 19.53
N GLY A 29 1.68 5.57 20.07
CA GLY A 29 0.93 4.42 20.57
C GLY A 29 1.69 3.13 20.41
N GLN A 30 1.30 2.10 21.15
CA GLN A 30 2.03 0.82 21.21
C GLN A 30 2.03 0.07 19.87
N ILE A 31 0.97 0.21 19.08
CA ILE A 31 0.85 -0.48 17.80
C ILE A 31 1.54 0.27 16.66
N PHE A 32 1.98 1.52 16.88
CA PHE A 32 2.51 2.40 15.84
C PHE A 32 4.03 2.50 15.89
N GLN A 33 4.65 2.48 14.71
CA GLN A 33 6.08 2.72 14.54
C GLN A 33 6.29 3.76 13.43
N ARG A 34 7.04 4.81 13.74
CA ARG A 34 7.46 5.82 12.74
C ARG A 34 8.65 5.28 11.97
N THR A 35 8.37 4.60 10.88
CA THR A 35 9.38 3.98 10.03
C THR A 35 8.85 3.81 8.61
N THR A 36 9.75 3.51 7.69
CA THR A 36 9.44 3.14 6.31
C THR A 36 9.45 1.62 6.17
N LEU A 37 8.94 1.11 5.05
CA LEU A 37 9.08 -0.32 4.74
C LEU A 37 10.55 -0.73 4.64
N GLU A 38 11.40 0.15 4.08
CA GLU A 38 12.83 -0.10 3.90
C GLU A 38 13.54 -0.33 5.23
N ASP A 39 13.17 0.42 6.26
CA ASP A 39 13.80 0.38 7.59
C ASP A 39 13.11 -0.57 8.58
N PHE A 40 11.89 -1.00 8.27
CA PHE A 40 11.13 -1.91 9.13
C PHE A 40 11.65 -3.34 9.02
N ASP A 41 11.68 -4.05 10.12
CA ASP A 41 11.90 -5.50 10.13
C ASP A 41 11.16 -6.14 11.31
N ASP A 42 10.86 -7.43 11.16
CA ASP A 42 10.25 -8.24 12.21
C ASP A 42 10.73 -9.68 12.04
N PRO A 43 11.11 -10.38 13.14
CA PRO A 43 11.58 -11.76 13.06
C PRO A 43 10.46 -12.76 12.69
N GLU A 44 9.21 -12.39 12.94
CA GLU A 44 8.06 -13.26 12.68
C GLU A 44 7.23 -12.72 11.50
N PRO A 45 6.80 -13.59 10.56
CA PRO A 45 5.92 -13.14 9.49
C PRO A 45 4.51 -12.84 10.00
N PHE A 46 3.81 -12.00 9.28
CA PHE A 46 2.44 -11.58 9.56
C PHE A 46 1.43 -12.47 8.82
N ASP A 47 0.26 -12.66 9.40
CA ASP A 47 -0.84 -13.39 8.77
C ASP A 47 -1.43 -12.64 7.58
N ALA A 48 -1.40 -11.32 7.61
CA ALA A 48 -1.80 -10.45 6.50
C ALA A 48 -1.08 -9.11 6.61
N ILE A 49 -0.89 -8.47 5.47
CA ILE A 49 -0.36 -7.10 5.41
C ILE A 49 -1.35 -6.26 4.61
N VAL A 50 -1.72 -5.11 5.17
CA VAL A 50 -2.52 -4.10 4.49
C VAL A 50 -1.63 -2.90 4.18
N ALA A 51 -1.60 -2.50 2.93
CA ALA A 51 -0.91 -1.31 2.50
C ALA A 51 -1.90 -0.33 1.86
N SER A 52 -1.95 0.88 2.39
CA SER A 52 -2.85 1.92 1.91
C SER A 52 -2.06 3.09 1.36
N ARG A 53 -2.17 3.34 0.07
CA ARG A 53 -1.58 4.49 -0.64
C ARG A 53 -0.11 4.72 -0.31
N SER A 54 0.66 3.64 -0.22
CA SER A 54 2.07 3.70 0.18
C SER A 54 3.00 3.00 -0.79
N LEU A 55 2.51 2.04 -1.57
CA LEU A 55 3.36 1.26 -2.46
C LEU A 55 4.01 2.13 -3.55
N HIS A 56 3.29 3.11 -4.07
CA HIS A 56 3.82 4.01 -5.10
C HIS A 56 4.95 4.92 -4.60
N HIS A 57 5.12 5.06 -3.28
CA HIS A 57 6.20 5.80 -2.66
C HIS A 57 7.44 4.95 -2.32
N VAL A 58 7.36 3.64 -2.39
CA VAL A 58 8.50 2.77 -2.04
C VAL A 58 9.65 3.00 -3.03
N HIS A 59 10.81 3.38 -2.52
CA HIS A 59 11.94 3.81 -3.36
C HIS A 59 12.37 2.71 -4.33
N ASP A 60 12.73 1.55 -3.81
CA ASP A 60 13.03 0.36 -4.62
C ASP A 60 11.84 -0.62 -4.51
N LEU A 61 10.97 -0.56 -5.49
CA LEU A 61 9.72 -1.32 -5.46
C LEU A 61 9.97 -2.83 -5.45
N ALA A 62 10.91 -3.30 -6.26
CA ALA A 62 11.25 -4.73 -6.32
C ALA A 62 11.74 -5.24 -4.96
N ALA A 63 12.70 -4.53 -4.36
CA ALA A 63 13.23 -4.88 -3.04
C ALA A 63 12.15 -4.77 -1.95
N GLY A 64 11.30 -3.77 -2.02
CA GLY A 64 10.18 -3.60 -1.08
C GLY A 64 9.19 -4.74 -1.15
N LEU A 65 8.82 -5.18 -2.34
CA LEU A 65 7.90 -6.30 -2.52
C LEU A 65 8.54 -7.63 -2.13
N ASP A 66 9.83 -7.83 -2.39
CA ASP A 66 10.56 -9.01 -1.91
C ASP A 66 10.53 -9.07 -0.38
N LYS A 67 10.68 -7.93 0.29
CA LYS A 67 10.56 -7.84 1.74
C LYS A 67 9.17 -8.19 2.22
N LEU A 68 8.13 -7.71 1.55
CA LEU A 68 6.74 -8.06 1.88
C LEU A 68 6.49 -9.56 1.73
N VAL A 69 7.01 -10.19 0.68
CA VAL A 69 6.92 -11.65 0.52
C VAL A 69 7.53 -12.36 1.74
N ARG A 70 8.71 -11.92 2.19
CA ARG A 70 9.39 -12.51 3.35
C ARG A 70 8.63 -12.31 4.66
N LEU A 71 7.97 -11.16 4.82
CA LEU A 71 7.23 -10.81 6.04
C LEU A 71 5.81 -11.38 6.07
N LEU A 72 5.38 -12.08 5.04
CA LEU A 72 3.98 -12.43 4.84
C LEU A 72 3.79 -13.94 4.72
N ARG A 73 2.82 -14.49 5.45
CA ARG A 73 2.38 -15.88 5.28
C ARG A 73 0.92 -16.00 4.81
N GLY A 74 0.26 -14.90 4.57
CA GLY A 74 -1.11 -14.84 4.08
C GLY A 74 -1.26 -13.78 3.00
N PRO A 75 -2.43 -13.13 2.89
CA PRO A 75 -2.68 -12.19 1.82
C PRO A 75 -2.00 -10.82 2.02
N LEU A 76 -1.59 -10.24 0.90
CA LEU A 76 -1.29 -8.82 0.77
C LEU A 76 -2.56 -8.13 0.28
N ILE A 77 -2.99 -7.12 1.01
CA ILE A 77 -4.20 -6.35 0.71
C ILE A 77 -3.78 -4.91 0.42
N LEU A 78 -4.06 -4.44 -0.79
CA LEU A 78 -3.70 -3.09 -1.22
C LEU A 78 -4.93 -2.23 -1.44
N ASN A 79 -4.83 -0.99 -1.00
CA ASN A 79 -5.69 0.11 -1.40
C ASN A 79 -4.76 1.20 -1.93
N GLU A 80 -4.75 1.40 -3.25
CA GLU A 80 -3.70 2.17 -3.91
C GLU A 80 -4.27 3.12 -4.96
N ILE A 81 -3.45 4.04 -5.43
CA ILE A 81 -3.78 4.98 -6.49
C ILE A 81 -3.00 4.66 -7.76
N ALA A 82 -3.69 4.67 -8.90
CA ALA A 82 -3.10 4.59 -10.22
C ALA A 82 -2.98 6.02 -10.80
N TRP A 83 -2.12 6.82 -10.19
CA TRP A 83 -2.05 8.27 -10.45
C TRP A 83 -1.82 8.62 -11.92
N ASP A 84 -1.09 7.77 -12.65
CA ASP A 84 -0.76 7.96 -14.06
C ASP A 84 -1.93 7.67 -15.02
N ARG A 85 -3.06 7.18 -14.48
CA ARG A 85 -4.28 6.95 -15.27
C ARG A 85 -5.25 8.14 -15.25
N ARG A 86 -4.93 9.21 -14.54
CA ARG A 86 -5.81 10.38 -14.48
C ARG A 86 -6.00 11.02 -15.85
N GLU A 87 -7.26 11.24 -16.22
CA GLU A 87 -7.64 11.95 -17.43
C GLU A 87 -8.67 13.05 -17.13
N PRO A 88 -8.44 14.29 -17.57
CA PRO A 88 -7.20 14.73 -18.22
C PRO A 88 -6.04 14.84 -17.23
N MET A 89 -4.84 14.53 -17.69
CA MET A 89 -3.63 14.75 -16.90
C MET A 89 -3.37 16.25 -16.82
N THR A 90 -3.09 16.73 -15.61
CA THR A 90 -2.73 18.14 -15.40
C THR A 90 -1.25 18.26 -15.03
N PRO A 91 -0.58 19.40 -15.38
CA PRO A 91 0.82 19.60 -15.00
C PRO A 91 1.06 19.51 -13.48
N GLU A 92 0.14 20.05 -12.69
CA GLU A 92 0.24 20.03 -11.22
C GLU A 92 0.18 18.61 -10.67
N TRP A 93 -0.73 17.79 -11.18
CA TRP A 93 -0.87 16.39 -10.77
C TRP A 93 0.35 15.57 -11.15
N GLU A 94 0.85 15.76 -12.38
CA GLU A 94 2.05 15.08 -12.85
C GLU A 94 3.28 15.46 -12.03
N GLU A 95 3.45 16.74 -11.70
CA GLU A 95 4.54 17.24 -10.88
C GLU A 95 4.50 16.67 -9.45
N GLU A 96 3.31 16.60 -8.83
CA GLU A 96 3.11 16.03 -7.49
C GLU A 96 3.50 14.56 -7.42
N HIS A 97 3.41 13.85 -8.53
CA HIS A 97 3.68 12.40 -8.59
C HIS A 97 4.98 12.06 -9.32
N GLU A 98 5.79 13.07 -9.63
CA GLU A 98 7.08 12.86 -10.29
C GLU A 98 7.97 11.93 -9.48
N GLY A 99 8.55 10.92 -10.14
CA GLY A 99 9.41 9.93 -9.49
C GLY A 99 8.68 8.83 -8.71
N LEU A 100 7.34 8.89 -8.63
CA LEU A 100 6.54 7.86 -7.99
C LEU A 100 6.16 6.76 -9.00
N HIS A 101 5.95 5.55 -8.49
CA HIS A 101 5.60 4.42 -9.36
C HIS A 101 4.18 4.54 -9.90
N GLY A 102 4.03 4.37 -11.21
CA GLY A 102 2.74 4.29 -11.87
C GLY A 102 2.10 2.90 -11.75
N TYR A 103 0.87 2.79 -12.21
CA TYR A 103 0.10 1.55 -12.13
C TYR A 103 0.79 0.38 -12.84
N GLY A 104 1.25 0.58 -14.08
CA GLY A 104 1.88 -0.48 -14.86
C GLY A 104 3.11 -1.07 -14.18
N THR A 105 3.95 -0.22 -13.59
CA THR A 105 5.13 -0.65 -12.84
C THR A 105 4.75 -1.42 -11.59
N MET A 106 3.84 -0.89 -10.79
CA MET A 106 3.36 -1.59 -9.59
C MET A 106 2.74 -2.93 -9.94
N ARG A 107 1.90 -2.98 -10.97
CA ARG A 107 1.22 -4.19 -11.40
C ARG A 107 2.19 -5.28 -11.86
N ALA A 108 3.17 -4.92 -12.67
CA ALA A 108 4.18 -5.86 -13.16
C ALA A 108 4.99 -6.49 -12.01
N GLU A 109 5.40 -5.67 -11.03
CA GLU A 109 6.14 -6.15 -9.87
C GLU A 109 5.29 -7.01 -8.93
N LEU A 110 4.01 -6.67 -8.78
CA LEU A 110 3.06 -7.49 -8.02
C LEU A 110 2.84 -8.84 -8.69
N ASP A 111 2.57 -8.86 -9.99
CA ASP A 111 2.30 -10.08 -10.75
C ASP A 111 3.49 -11.04 -10.78
N ALA A 112 4.72 -10.51 -10.71
CA ALA A 112 5.92 -11.32 -10.64
C ALA A 112 6.04 -12.12 -9.33
N ARG A 113 5.40 -11.67 -8.24
CA ARG A 113 5.56 -12.22 -6.88
C ARG A 113 4.29 -12.78 -6.28
N PHE A 114 3.13 -12.27 -6.68
CA PHE A 114 1.85 -12.62 -6.09
C PHE A 114 0.88 -13.14 -7.16
N GLU A 115 0.06 -14.09 -6.75
CA GLU A 115 -1.11 -14.51 -7.52
C GLU A 115 -2.30 -13.65 -7.08
N GLU A 116 -2.91 -12.97 -8.04
CA GLU A 116 -4.09 -12.14 -7.78
C GLU A 116 -5.26 -13.00 -7.34
N ARG A 117 -5.88 -12.61 -6.23
CA ARG A 117 -7.11 -13.22 -5.72
C ARG A 117 -8.32 -12.31 -5.88
N PHE A 118 -8.08 -10.98 -5.92
CA PHE A 118 -9.12 -9.98 -6.09
C PHE A 118 -8.53 -8.72 -6.70
N PHE A 119 -9.28 -8.10 -7.60
CA PHE A 119 -8.92 -6.80 -8.16
C PHE A 119 -10.20 -6.00 -8.44
N GLU A 120 -10.19 -4.72 -8.08
CA GLU A 120 -11.30 -3.81 -8.32
C GLU A 120 -10.79 -2.40 -8.53
N TRP A 121 -11.23 -1.76 -9.63
CA TRP A 121 -11.04 -0.32 -9.79
C TRP A 121 -11.98 0.42 -8.86
N ARG A 122 -11.48 1.50 -8.27
CA ARG A 122 -12.24 2.31 -7.30
C ARG A 122 -12.15 3.78 -7.65
N PRO A 123 -13.19 4.58 -7.32
CA PRO A 123 -13.05 6.02 -7.36
C PRO A 123 -11.98 6.49 -6.36
N TYR A 124 -11.33 7.58 -6.70
CA TYR A 124 -10.35 8.21 -5.82
C TYR A 124 -10.66 9.71 -5.71
N PRO A 125 -10.69 10.29 -4.50
CA PRO A 125 -11.01 11.71 -4.33
C PRO A 125 -9.83 12.59 -4.77
N VAL A 126 -10.13 13.57 -5.62
CA VAL A 126 -9.20 14.60 -6.04
C VAL A 126 -9.93 15.94 -5.94
N ASP A 127 -9.40 16.86 -5.11
CA ASP A 127 -9.99 18.18 -4.90
C ASP A 127 -11.49 18.15 -4.55
N GLY A 128 -11.89 17.19 -3.72
CA GLY A 128 -13.27 17.03 -3.28
C GLY A 128 -14.19 16.32 -4.26
N GLU A 129 -13.70 15.93 -5.43
CA GLU A 129 -14.45 15.16 -6.42
C GLU A 129 -13.91 13.75 -6.52
N GLU A 130 -14.82 12.76 -6.66
CA GLU A 130 -14.41 11.37 -6.90
C GLU A 130 -14.12 11.14 -8.37
N VAL A 131 -12.89 10.72 -8.68
CA VAL A 131 -12.47 10.38 -10.03
C VAL A 131 -12.60 8.88 -10.23
N PRO A 132 -13.52 8.41 -11.11
CA PRO A 132 -13.71 6.98 -11.34
C PRO A 132 -12.45 6.31 -11.89
N GLY A 133 -12.16 5.10 -11.39
CA GLY A 133 -11.07 4.27 -11.92
C GLY A 133 -9.66 4.78 -11.64
N LEU A 134 -9.50 5.76 -10.75
CA LEU A 134 -8.19 6.29 -10.38
C LEU A 134 -7.56 5.52 -9.22
N GLY A 135 -8.37 4.88 -8.39
CA GLY A 135 -7.91 4.01 -7.32
C GLY A 135 -8.12 2.54 -7.66
N PHE A 136 -7.45 1.66 -6.92
CA PHE A 136 -7.71 0.23 -7.03
C PHE A 136 -7.51 -0.48 -5.70
N ARG A 137 -8.19 -1.61 -5.58
CA ARG A 137 -7.98 -2.59 -4.52
C ARG A 137 -7.41 -3.85 -5.13
N TYR A 138 -6.49 -4.46 -4.44
CA TYR A 138 -5.82 -5.68 -4.87
C TYR A 138 -5.63 -6.60 -3.67
N VAL A 139 -5.88 -7.87 -3.86
CA VAL A 139 -5.51 -8.91 -2.90
C VAL A 139 -4.71 -9.96 -3.64
N GLY A 140 -3.55 -10.28 -3.12
CA GLY A 140 -2.69 -11.31 -3.68
C GLY A 140 -2.07 -12.20 -2.61
N VAL A 141 -1.70 -13.39 -3.01
CA VAL A 141 -0.93 -14.33 -2.17
C VAL A 141 0.39 -14.66 -2.86
N SER A 142 1.43 -14.88 -2.08
CA SER A 142 2.75 -15.20 -2.62
C SER A 142 2.70 -16.42 -3.53
N ARG A 143 3.44 -16.36 -4.64
CA ARG A 143 3.59 -17.49 -5.57
C ARG A 143 4.52 -18.58 -5.05
N SER A 144 5.33 -18.25 -4.06
CA SER A 144 6.30 -19.20 -3.48
C SER A 144 5.76 -19.94 -2.28
#